data_57ee549414c414e8c3bc3777212bf13a
#
_entry.id   57ee549414c414e8c3bc3777212bf13a
#
_cell.length_a   1.000
_cell.length_b   1.000
_cell.length_c   1.000
_cell.angle_alpha   90.00
_cell.angle_beta   90.00
_cell.angle_gamma   90.00
#
_symmetry.space_group_name_H-M   'P 1'
#
loop_
_entity.id
_entity.type
_entity.pdbx_description
1 polymer ?
#
loop_
_entity_poly.entity_id
_entity_poly.type
_entity_poly.pdbx_seq_one_letter_code
_entity_poly.pdbx_strand_id
1 'polypeptide(L)'
;MLHLLYGPAASGKTDLLMGRIRAAVAARTPGQVLLVPEQYSHEAERALCAACGDSLSLYAEVLSFTGLARRVAAETGAGDAPLLDQGGRLLCMALALDQVAPRLRLFGAAARRAQMQQTLLGAVDELKTACVTPDALEQTAARCPGYLGDKLRDLALVLAAYDAVTAQGHADPTDRLTHLAERIPESTLGHTGQFYLDGFTDYTRQELAVVRALLTAGADVTVCLTLDALTDGNEIFGTARHTARVLLDMADDCGVQTTVEACPARAADTPLRVLEQQLFSYTSAHFDDPAHTISVRTADDLTAECAWAASRALQLVQSGCRWRDIAIAARGFSDYAPALERMCAYYGVPLYFARRTDLLQKPLVALIRAAYDIVTGGWDAEDVSAYLRTGLAGLTPEETDTLENYVLLWSLRGGAWTRPEPWRQHPDGYGAPDTD
;
A
#
# COMPACT_ATOMS: atom_id res chain seq x y z
N MET A 1 -5.47 -23.24 18.29
CA MET A 1 -6.64 -23.64 17.46
C MET A 1 -6.88 -22.62 16.35
N LEU A 2 -7.53 -23.02 15.22
CA LEU A 2 -8.01 -22.07 14.21
C LEU A 2 -9.54 -21.95 14.25
N HIS A 3 -10.05 -20.73 14.38
CA HIS A 3 -11.49 -20.44 14.30
C HIS A 3 -11.74 -19.62 13.03
N LEU A 4 -12.42 -20.18 12.06
CA LEU A 4 -12.80 -19.48 10.85
C LEU A 4 -14.24 -18.97 10.98
N LEU A 5 -14.40 -17.65 11.02
CA LEU A 5 -15.67 -16.96 11.08
C LEU A 5 -15.98 -16.32 9.74
N TYR A 6 -17.06 -16.70 9.08
CA TYR A 6 -17.36 -16.15 7.76
C TYR A 6 -18.84 -15.78 7.60
N GLY A 7 -19.10 -14.91 6.66
CA GLY A 7 -20.44 -14.48 6.30
C GLY A 7 -20.41 -13.25 5.39
N PRO A 8 -21.55 -12.87 4.82
CA PRO A 8 -21.65 -11.73 3.93
C PRO A 8 -21.35 -10.40 4.65
N ALA A 9 -21.28 -9.30 3.92
CA ALA A 9 -21.12 -7.98 4.50
C ALA A 9 -22.24 -7.68 5.52
N ALA A 10 -21.92 -6.93 6.57
CA ALA A 10 -22.85 -6.55 7.64
C ALA A 10 -23.56 -7.74 8.36
N SER A 11 -23.03 -8.96 8.28
CA SER A 11 -23.59 -10.13 9.02
C SER A 11 -23.33 -10.10 10.53
N GLY A 12 -22.52 -9.13 11.02
CA GLY A 12 -22.20 -8.97 12.44
C GLY A 12 -20.97 -9.74 12.91
N LYS A 13 -20.12 -10.19 11.98
CA LYS A 13 -18.84 -10.86 12.30
C LYS A 13 -17.97 -10.06 13.25
N THR A 14 -17.74 -8.79 12.93
CA THR A 14 -16.95 -7.86 13.76
C THR A 14 -17.59 -7.66 15.13
N ASP A 15 -18.92 -7.52 15.21
CA ASP A 15 -19.64 -7.41 16.49
C ASP A 15 -19.47 -8.67 17.36
N LEU A 16 -19.53 -9.86 16.74
CA LEU A 16 -19.30 -11.12 17.44
C LEU A 16 -17.87 -11.22 17.97
N LEU A 17 -16.90 -10.83 17.16
CA LEU A 17 -15.49 -10.81 17.50
C LEU A 17 -15.22 -9.82 18.64
N MET A 18 -15.72 -8.58 18.54
CA MET A 18 -15.65 -7.58 19.62
C MET A 18 -16.33 -8.08 20.91
N GLY A 19 -17.42 -8.82 20.78
CA GLY A 19 -18.10 -9.47 21.91
C GLY A 19 -17.23 -10.50 22.62
N ARG A 20 -16.48 -11.33 21.87
CA ARG A 20 -15.52 -12.30 22.42
C ARG A 20 -14.39 -11.60 23.16
N ILE A 21 -13.78 -10.57 22.56
CA ILE A 21 -12.71 -9.79 23.20
C ILE A 21 -13.24 -9.12 24.48
N ARG A 22 -14.42 -8.50 24.43
CA ARG A 22 -15.05 -7.88 25.60
C ARG A 22 -15.28 -8.87 26.73
N ALA A 23 -15.74 -10.10 26.42
CA ALA A 23 -15.93 -11.15 27.42
C ALA A 23 -14.60 -11.57 28.04
N ALA A 24 -13.54 -11.72 27.25
CA ALA A 24 -12.20 -12.03 27.72
C ALA A 24 -11.62 -10.93 28.61
N VAL A 25 -11.79 -9.65 28.24
CA VAL A 25 -11.38 -8.49 29.06
C VAL A 25 -12.16 -8.47 30.39
N ALA A 26 -13.46 -8.71 30.38
CA ALA A 26 -14.28 -8.81 31.59
C ALA A 26 -13.84 -9.97 32.50
N ALA A 27 -13.42 -11.10 31.90
CA ALA A 27 -12.84 -12.24 32.63
C ALA A 27 -11.36 -12.00 33.04
N ARG A 28 -10.78 -10.85 32.73
CA ARG A 28 -9.38 -10.50 32.98
C ARG A 28 -8.37 -11.46 32.35
N THR A 29 -8.68 -11.97 31.16
CA THR A 29 -7.79 -12.85 30.40
C THR A 29 -6.87 -11.99 29.54
N PRO A 30 -5.55 -11.96 29.82
CA PRO A 30 -4.60 -11.15 29.06
C PRO A 30 -4.30 -11.76 27.68
N GLY A 31 -3.59 -11.03 26.84
CA GLY A 31 -3.09 -11.51 25.54
C GLY A 31 -4.14 -11.54 24.43
N GLN A 32 -5.17 -10.71 24.52
CA GLN A 32 -6.14 -10.53 23.44
C GLN A 32 -5.56 -9.57 22.41
N VAL A 33 -5.36 -10.01 21.16
CA VAL A 33 -4.78 -9.20 20.08
C VAL A 33 -5.73 -9.13 18.90
N LEU A 34 -6.24 -7.94 18.62
CA LEU A 34 -7.00 -7.67 17.41
C LEU A 34 -6.03 -7.22 16.30
N LEU A 35 -5.82 -8.08 15.31
CA LEU A 35 -5.03 -7.77 14.11
C LEU A 35 -5.93 -7.23 13.01
N VAL A 36 -5.58 -6.04 12.52
CA VAL A 36 -6.29 -5.37 11.43
C VAL A 36 -5.30 -4.79 10.42
N PRO A 37 -5.72 -4.51 9.18
CA PRO A 37 -4.90 -3.75 8.24
C PRO A 37 -4.47 -2.41 8.84
N GLU A 38 -3.25 -1.96 8.54
CA GLU A 38 -2.63 -0.79 9.18
C GLU A 38 -3.49 0.48 9.11
N GLN A 39 -4.19 0.68 8.00
CA GLN A 39 -5.09 1.80 7.78
C GLN A 39 -6.35 1.80 8.67
N TYR A 40 -6.75 0.65 9.21
CA TYR A 40 -7.91 0.50 10.10
C TYR A 40 -7.55 0.51 11.59
N SER A 41 -6.26 0.50 11.95
CA SER A 41 -5.80 0.34 13.33
C SER A 41 -6.43 1.35 14.27
N HIS A 42 -6.45 2.63 13.89
CA HIS A 42 -7.01 3.70 14.72
C HIS A 42 -8.54 3.59 14.94
N GLU A 43 -9.28 3.21 13.89
CA GLU A 43 -10.72 3.03 13.98
C GLU A 43 -11.07 1.80 14.83
N ALA A 44 -10.36 0.70 14.62
CA ALA A 44 -10.51 -0.52 15.41
C ALA A 44 -10.17 -0.29 16.89
N GLU A 45 -9.11 0.47 17.19
CA GLU A 45 -8.74 0.86 18.55
C GLU A 45 -9.85 1.67 19.23
N ARG A 46 -10.40 2.67 18.55
CA ARG A 46 -11.52 3.46 19.06
C ARG A 46 -12.76 2.60 19.31
N ALA A 47 -13.08 1.68 18.39
CA ALA A 47 -14.21 0.77 18.52
C ALA A 47 -14.02 -0.18 19.71
N LEU A 48 -12.82 -0.71 19.88
CA LEU A 48 -12.48 -1.61 20.98
C LEU A 48 -12.49 -0.87 22.34
N CYS A 49 -11.95 0.36 22.41
CA CYS A 49 -12.05 1.21 23.60
C CYS A 49 -13.51 1.48 23.98
N ALA A 50 -14.36 1.78 23.00
CA ALA A 50 -15.79 2.00 23.27
C ALA A 50 -16.50 0.73 23.77
N ALA A 51 -16.07 -0.46 23.30
CA ALA A 51 -16.66 -1.73 23.68
C ALA A 51 -16.21 -2.24 25.06
N CYS A 52 -14.94 -1.99 25.45
CA CYS A 52 -14.30 -2.58 26.63
C CYS A 52 -14.05 -1.59 27.78
N GLY A 53 -14.09 -0.27 27.54
CA GLY A 53 -13.83 0.76 28.54
C GLY A 53 -12.36 0.86 28.99
N ASP A 54 -12.12 1.50 30.14
CA ASP A 54 -10.80 1.92 30.63
C ASP A 54 -9.83 0.77 30.94
N SER A 55 -10.31 -0.44 31.18
CA SER A 55 -9.47 -1.61 31.50
C SER A 55 -8.89 -2.31 30.27
N LEU A 56 -9.20 -1.84 29.06
CA LEU A 56 -8.79 -2.44 27.81
C LEU A 56 -7.27 -2.68 27.73
N SER A 57 -6.48 -1.64 27.98
CA SER A 57 -5.02 -1.64 27.76
C SER A 57 -4.25 -2.67 28.59
N LEU A 58 -4.88 -3.25 29.60
CA LEU A 58 -4.27 -4.29 30.45
C LEU A 58 -4.45 -5.70 29.86
N TYR A 59 -5.45 -5.91 29.00
CA TYR A 59 -5.86 -7.24 28.58
C TYR A 59 -5.90 -7.41 27.05
N ALA A 60 -6.14 -6.33 26.31
CA ALA A 60 -6.27 -6.39 24.86
C ALA A 60 -5.56 -5.22 24.16
N GLU A 61 -5.07 -5.47 22.97
CA GLU A 61 -4.41 -4.48 22.12
C GLU A 61 -4.84 -4.64 20.67
N VAL A 62 -4.81 -3.53 19.91
CA VAL A 62 -5.04 -3.52 18.45
C VAL A 62 -3.71 -3.32 17.77
N LEU A 63 -3.37 -4.21 16.86
CA LEU A 63 -2.11 -4.17 16.13
C LEU A 63 -2.34 -4.37 14.63
N SER A 64 -1.43 -3.88 13.82
CA SER A 64 -1.18 -4.38 12.47
C SER A 64 -0.12 -5.48 12.51
N PHE A 65 0.11 -6.20 11.42
CA PHE A 65 1.25 -7.14 11.35
C PHE A 65 2.59 -6.45 11.65
N THR A 66 2.76 -5.20 11.18
CA THR A 66 3.94 -4.38 11.51
C THR A 66 4.01 -4.03 13.01
N GLY A 67 2.87 -3.75 13.63
CA GLY A 67 2.74 -3.53 15.06
C GLY A 67 3.10 -4.77 15.87
N LEU A 68 2.58 -5.93 15.45
CA LEU A 68 2.89 -7.22 16.06
C LEU A 68 4.38 -7.54 15.99
N ALA A 69 5.03 -7.27 14.83
CA ALA A 69 6.48 -7.47 14.68
C ALA A 69 7.28 -6.65 15.71
N ARG A 70 6.92 -5.37 15.92
CA ARG A 70 7.55 -4.52 16.94
C ARG A 70 7.29 -5.04 18.35
N ARG A 71 6.08 -5.50 18.64
CA ARG A 71 5.67 -6.01 19.94
C ARG A 71 6.45 -7.27 20.31
N VAL A 72 6.57 -8.24 19.39
CA VAL A 72 7.32 -9.48 19.58
C VAL A 72 8.83 -9.20 19.65
N ALA A 73 9.37 -8.32 18.83
CA ALA A 73 10.78 -7.93 18.87
C ALA A 73 11.15 -7.30 20.23
N ALA A 74 10.29 -6.43 20.77
CA ALA A 74 10.50 -5.84 22.10
C ALA A 74 10.46 -6.90 23.21
N GLU A 75 9.64 -7.92 23.10
CA GLU A 75 9.52 -9.00 24.07
C GLU A 75 10.72 -9.96 24.01
N THR A 76 11.18 -10.31 22.82
CA THR A 76 12.29 -11.27 22.60
C THR A 76 13.67 -10.63 22.71
N GLY A 77 13.75 -9.33 23.01
CA GLY A 77 15.04 -8.64 23.16
C GLY A 77 15.81 -8.48 21.86
N ALA A 78 15.13 -8.62 20.73
CA ALA A 78 15.73 -8.37 19.42
C ALA A 78 16.02 -6.87 19.30
N GLY A 79 17.30 -6.51 19.27
CA GLY A 79 17.73 -5.12 19.16
C GLY A 79 17.09 -4.41 17.97
N ASP A 80 16.74 -3.13 18.17
CA ASP A 80 16.28 -2.24 17.10
C ASP A 80 17.45 -1.96 16.14
N ALA A 81 17.72 -2.88 15.23
CA ALA A 81 18.56 -2.56 14.10
C ALA A 81 17.89 -1.41 13.31
N PRO A 82 18.62 -0.33 13.00
CA PRO A 82 18.03 0.78 12.28
C PRO A 82 17.47 0.30 10.94
N LEU A 83 16.18 0.58 10.73
CA LEU A 83 15.51 0.23 9.48
C LEU A 83 16.04 1.10 8.35
N LEU A 84 16.34 0.47 7.24
CA LEU A 84 16.66 1.17 6.01
C LEU A 84 15.44 1.95 5.51
N ASP A 85 15.65 3.21 5.17
CA ASP A 85 14.69 3.96 4.36
C ASP A 85 14.84 3.59 2.86
N GLN A 86 14.01 4.17 2.01
CA GLN A 86 14.04 3.87 0.57
C GLN A 86 15.38 4.24 -0.08
N GLY A 87 16.02 5.32 0.37
CA GLY A 87 17.34 5.74 -0.13
C GLY A 87 18.43 4.74 0.27
N GLY A 88 18.45 4.32 1.54
CA GLY A 88 19.37 3.32 2.04
C GLY A 88 19.19 1.97 1.33
N ARG A 89 17.95 1.56 1.06
CA ARG A 89 17.66 0.34 0.30
C ARG A 89 18.18 0.40 -1.14
N LEU A 90 18.03 1.57 -1.81
CA LEU A 90 18.60 1.78 -3.15
C LEU A 90 20.12 1.76 -3.15
N LEU A 91 20.76 2.32 -2.12
CA LEU A 91 22.21 2.23 -1.97
C LEU A 91 22.68 0.80 -1.76
N CYS A 92 21.99 0.02 -0.90
CA CYS A 92 22.27 -1.41 -0.74
C CYS A 92 22.10 -2.19 -2.05
N MET A 93 21.06 -1.88 -2.83
CA MET A 93 20.86 -2.46 -4.15
C MET A 93 21.98 -2.09 -5.12
N ALA A 94 22.40 -0.84 -5.14
CA ALA A 94 23.53 -0.40 -5.98
C ALA A 94 24.83 -1.13 -5.62
N LEU A 95 25.13 -1.28 -4.32
CA LEU A 95 26.29 -2.04 -3.84
C LEU A 95 26.21 -3.53 -4.20
N ALA A 96 25.03 -4.13 -4.02
CA ALA A 96 24.80 -5.53 -4.39
C ALA A 96 25.01 -5.75 -5.89
N LEU A 97 24.45 -4.86 -6.71
CA LEU A 97 24.61 -4.96 -8.17
C LEU A 97 26.05 -4.74 -8.63
N ASP A 98 26.82 -3.83 -8.00
CA ASP A 98 28.23 -3.63 -8.36
C ASP A 98 29.06 -4.91 -8.11
N GLN A 99 28.74 -5.68 -7.07
CA GLN A 99 29.39 -6.96 -6.77
C GLN A 99 29.07 -8.07 -7.78
N VAL A 100 27.82 -8.11 -8.28
CA VAL A 100 27.36 -9.23 -9.12
C VAL A 100 27.25 -8.88 -10.61
N ALA A 101 27.36 -7.61 -11.01
CA ALA A 101 27.21 -7.16 -12.40
C ALA A 101 27.97 -8.00 -13.44
N PRO A 102 29.26 -8.40 -13.22
CA PRO A 102 29.99 -9.22 -14.19
C PRO A 102 29.42 -10.64 -14.36
N ARG A 103 28.63 -11.12 -13.41
CA ARG A 103 28.02 -12.46 -13.40
C ARG A 103 26.61 -12.47 -13.98
N LEU A 104 25.96 -11.30 -14.09
CA LEU A 104 24.62 -11.16 -14.62
C LEU A 104 24.63 -11.31 -16.14
N ARG A 105 23.69 -12.10 -16.65
CA ARG A 105 23.58 -12.40 -18.10
C ARG A 105 22.74 -11.35 -18.84
N LEU A 106 21.66 -10.89 -18.21
CA LEU A 106 20.68 -9.99 -18.82
C LEU A 106 20.76 -8.56 -18.26
N PHE A 107 20.92 -8.41 -16.94
CA PHE A 107 20.83 -7.11 -16.28
C PHE A 107 22.18 -6.40 -16.12
N GLY A 108 23.31 -7.09 -16.36
CA GLY A 108 24.66 -6.56 -16.08
C GLY A 108 24.97 -5.24 -16.76
N ALA A 109 24.63 -5.09 -18.05
CA ALA A 109 24.88 -3.85 -18.81
C ALA A 109 24.10 -2.64 -18.30
N ALA A 110 22.96 -2.85 -17.63
CA ALA A 110 22.09 -1.79 -17.11
C ALA A 110 22.18 -1.64 -15.58
N ALA A 111 22.96 -2.45 -14.89
CA ALA A 111 23.01 -2.52 -13.43
C ALA A 111 23.29 -1.18 -12.72
N ARG A 112 24.06 -0.29 -13.36
CA ARG A 112 24.39 1.05 -12.84
C ARG A 112 23.33 2.11 -13.09
N ARG A 113 22.28 1.82 -13.86
CA ARG A 113 21.21 2.78 -14.14
C ARG A 113 20.24 2.83 -12.96
N ALA A 114 19.94 4.02 -12.45
CA ALA A 114 19.04 4.21 -11.30
C ALA A 114 17.66 3.56 -11.49
N GLN A 115 17.09 3.67 -12.70
CA GLN A 115 15.81 3.03 -13.00
C GLN A 115 15.88 1.50 -12.94
N MET A 116 16.99 0.88 -13.37
CA MET A 116 17.19 -0.56 -13.24
C MET A 116 17.31 -0.99 -11.78
N GLN A 117 18.03 -0.22 -10.98
CA GLN A 117 18.18 -0.45 -9.54
C GLN A 117 16.81 -0.39 -8.84
N GLN A 118 15.98 0.59 -9.16
CA GLN A 118 14.61 0.68 -8.64
C GLN A 118 13.75 -0.51 -9.08
N THR A 119 13.82 -0.91 -10.35
CA THR A 119 13.07 -2.05 -10.87
C THR A 119 13.47 -3.36 -10.20
N LEU A 120 14.78 -3.59 -10.01
CA LEU A 120 15.29 -4.79 -9.35
C LEU A 120 14.98 -4.78 -7.85
N LEU A 121 15.01 -3.62 -7.19
CA LEU A 121 14.56 -3.49 -5.79
C LEU A 121 13.09 -3.86 -5.65
N GLY A 122 12.22 -3.37 -6.55
CA GLY A 122 10.81 -3.77 -6.58
C GLY A 122 10.63 -5.28 -6.79
N ALA A 123 11.41 -5.89 -7.69
CA ALA A 123 11.39 -7.34 -7.88
C ALA A 123 11.84 -8.11 -6.63
N VAL A 124 12.85 -7.62 -5.91
CA VAL A 124 13.29 -8.18 -4.63
C VAL A 124 12.17 -8.09 -3.59
N ASP A 125 11.46 -6.96 -3.53
CA ASP A 125 10.31 -6.79 -2.62
C ASP A 125 9.20 -7.82 -2.88
N GLU A 126 8.88 -8.03 -4.15
CA GLU A 126 7.89 -9.03 -4.56
C GLU A 126 8.33 -10.45 -4.18
N LEU A 127 9.60 -10.81 -4.45
CA LEU A 127 10.16 -12.13 -4.11
C LEU A 127 10.16 -12.37 -2.60
N LYS A 128 10.60 -11.40 -1.80
CA LYS A 128 10.59 -11.48 -0.33
C LYS A 128 9.16 -11.62 0.21
N THR A 129 8.24 -10.80 -0.27
CA THR A 129 6.82 -10.86 0.12
C THR A 129 6.19 -12.21 -0.23
N ALA A 130 6.61 -12.81 -1.35
CA ALA A 130 6.20 -14.14 -1.76
C ALA A 130 6.98 -15.28 -1.08
N CYS A 131 7.91 -14.97 -0.15
CA CYS A 131 8.80 -15.92 0.50
C CYS A 131 9.61 -16.79 -0.49
N VAL A 132 10.02 -16.22 -1.62
CA VAL A 132 10.84 -16.90 -2.62
C VAL A 132 12.32 -16.73 -2.29
N THR A 133 13.02 -17.85 -2.11
CA THR A 133 14.46 -17.86 -1.80
C THR A 133 15.33 -17.89 -3.07
N PRO A 134 16.60 -17.45 -3.00
CA PRO A 134 17.54 -17.59 -4.12
C PRO A 134 17.64 -19.03 -4.64
N ASP A 135 17.68 -20.02 -3.74
CA ASP A 135 17.76 -21.44 -4.10
C ASP A 135 16.53 -21.90 -4.89
N ALA A 136 15.33 -21.46 -4.50
CA ALA A 136 14.10 -21.79 -5.23
C ALA A 136 14.10 -21.22 -6.65
N LEU A 137 14.63 -19.99 -6.82
CA LEU A 137 14.82 -19.39 -8.13
C LEU A 137 15.81 -20.16 -8.99
N GLU A 138 16.95 -20.58 -8.44
CA GLU A 138 17.96 -21.39 -9.16
C GLU A 138 17.41 -22.76 -9.58
N GLN A 139 16.72 -23.46 -8.68
CA GLN A 139 16.07 -24.74 -8.98
C GLN A 139 15.04 -24.59 -10.09
N THR A 140 14.25 -23.51 -10.08
CA THR A 140 13.27 -23.23 -11.13
C THR A 140 13.96 -22.87 -12.44
N ALA A 141 15.03 -22.07 -12.40
CA ALA A 141 15.83 -21.70 -13.55
C ALA A 141 16.47 -22.90 -14.26
N ALA A 142 16.84 -23.93 -13.49
CA ALA A 142 17.38 -25.18 -14.06
C ALA A 142 16.36 -25.95 -14.92
N ARG A 143 15.06 -25.75 -14.64
CA ARG A 143 13.95 -26.36 -15.39
C ARG A 143 13.45 -25.49 -16.54
N CYS A 144 13.86 -24.22 -16.59
CA CYS A 144 13.41 -23.24 -17.60
C CYS A 144 14.58 -22.94 -18.56
N PRO A 145 14.58 -23.45 -19.80
CA PRO A 145 15.63 -23.12 -20.78
C PRO A 145 15.46 -21.70 -21.34
N GLY A 146 16.58 -21.11 -21.83
CA GLY A 146 16.60 -19.86 -22.54
C GLY A 146 16.42 -18.62 -21.64
N TYR A 147 15.85 -17.56 -22.21
CA TYR A 147 15.76 -16.24 -21.58
C TYR A 147 15.14 -16.25 -20.18
N LEU A 148 14.05 -17.01 -19.98
CA LEU A 148 13.42 -17.09 -18.67
C LEU A 148 14.36 -17.71 -17.61
N GLY A 149 15.07 -18.78 -17.96
CA GLY A 149 16.04 -19.39 -17.06
C GLY A 149 17.19 -18.43 -16.71
N ASP A 150 17.69 -17.65 -17.67
CA ASP A 150 18.71 -16.65 -17.43
C ASP A 150 18.21 -15.49 -16.56
N LYS A 151 16.96 -15.04 -16.78
CA LYS A 151 16.32 -14.04 -15.92
C LYS A 151 16.19 -14.50 -14.46
N LEU A 152 15.76 -15.74 -14.25
CA LEU A 152 15.61 -16.31 -12.90
C LEU A 152 16.96 -16.45 -12.18
N ARG A 153 18.03 -16.84 -12.90
CA ARG A 153 19.40 -16.89 -12.33
C ARG A 153 19.92 -15.51 -11.96
N ASP A 154 19.69 -14.51 -12.80
CA ASP A 154 20.06 -13.14 -12.49
C ASP A 154 19.30 -12.62 -11.25
N LEU A 155 17.99 -12.89 -11.15
CA LEU A 155 17.21 -12.51 -9.98
C LEU A 155 17.69 -13.24 -8.70
N ALA A 156 18.05 -14.51 -8.80
CA ALA A 156 18.62 -15.26 -7.67
C ALA A 156 19.93 -14.64 -7.17
N LEU A 157 20.82 -14.28 -8.09
CA LEU A 157 22.09 -13.62 -7.77
C LEU A 157 21.88 -12.24 -7.15
N VAL A 158 20.94 -11.44 -7.69
CA VAL A 158 20.63 -10.10 -7.17
C VAL A 158 20.03 -10.21 -5.77
N LEU A 159 19.06 -11.11 -5.55
CA LEU A 159 18.43 -11.32 -4.25
C LEU A 159 19.47 -11.75 -3.21
N ALA A 160 20.30 -12.75 -3.51
CA ALA A 160 21.34 -13.21 -2.60
C ALA A 160 22.38 -12.13 -2.27
N ALA A 161 22.79 -11.34 -3.26
CA ALA A 161 23.74 -10.24 -3.04
C ALA A 161 23.12 -9.10 -2.21
N TYR A 162 21.86 -8.77 -2.46
CA TYR A 162 21.14 -7.77 -1.69
C TYR A 162 20.99 -8.18 -0.23
N ASP A 163 20.58 -9.42 0.03
CA ASP A 163 20.48 -9.97 1.39
C ASP A 163 21.83 -9.97 2.12
N ALA A 164 22.91 -10.32 1.42
CA ALA A 164 24.25 -10.28 1.99
C ALA A 164 24.74 -8.87 2.36
N VAL A 165 24.35 -7.85 1.58
CA VAL A 165 24.66 -6.44 1.86
C VAL A 165 23.83 -5.93 3.04
N THR A 166 22.53 -6.19 3.06
CA THR A 166 21.63 -5.73 4.13
C THR A 166 21.94 -6.40 5.48
N ALA A 167 22.38 -7.65 5.49
CA ALA A 167 22.75 -8.36 6.70
C ALA A 167 23.94 -7.75 7.48
N GLN A 168 24.66 -6.77 6.90
CA GLN A 168 25.86 -6.17 7.51
C GLN A 168 25.56 -5.04 8.52
N GLY A 169 24.36 -4.97 9.10
CA GLY A 169 24.10 -4.06 10.22
C GLY A 169 22.86 -3.18 10.07
N HIS A 170 22.04 -3.39 9.05
CA HIS A 170 20.78 -2.68 8.84
C HIS A 170 19.65 -3.68 8.60
N ALA A 171 18.44 -3.34 9.08
CA ALA A 171 17.27 -4.18 8.85
C ALA A 171 16.49 -3.68 7.61
N ASP A 172 16.28 -4.57 6.65
CA ASP A 172 15.34 -4.30 5.55
C ASP A 172 13.90 -4.37 6.10
N PRO A 173 13.10 -3.32 5.94
CA PRO A 173 11.71 -3.34 6.38
C PRO A 173 10.87 -4.45 5.74
N THR A 174 11.27 -4.98 4.57
CA THR A 174 10.58 -6.10 3.89
C THR A 174 10.80 -7.44 4.60
N ASP A 175 11.88 -7.61 5.36
CA ASP A 175 12.16 -8.84 6.13
C ASP A 175 11.45 -8.89 7.48
N ARG A 176 10.79 -7.80 7.88
CA ARG A 176 10.17 -7.67 9.20
C ARG A 176 9.19 -8.80 9.55
N LEU A 177 8.34 -9.19 8.60
CA LEU A 177 7.35 -10.25 8.83
C LEU A 177 7.99 -11.64 8.79
N THR A 178 9.05 -11.85 8.03
CA THR A 178 9.84 -13.07 8.06
C THR A 178 10.49 -13.25 9.43
N HIS A 179 11.15 -12.22 9.94
CA HIS A 179 11.73 -12.25 11.28
C HIS A 179 10.67 -12.37 12.39
N LEU A 180 9.48 -11.78 12.20
CA LEU A 180 8.36 -11.98 13.11
C LEU A 180 7.99 -13.46 13.19
N ALA A 181 7.77 -14.12 12.05
CA ALA A 181 7.41 -15.53 12.02
C ALA A 181 8.44 -16.43 12.70
N GLU A 182 9.74 -16.12 12.55
CA GLU A 182 10.83 -16.84 13.21
C GLU A 182 10.84 -16.67 14.72
N ARG A 183 10.43 -15.52 15.24
CA ARG A 183 10.48 -15.16 16.68
C ARG A 183 9.22 -15.48 17.46
N ILE A 184 8.08 -15.64 16.81
CA ILE A 184 6.82 -16.00 17.48
C ILE A 184 6.98 -17.18 18.44
N PRO A 185 7.70 -18.28 18.10
CA PRO A 185 7.91 -19.40 19.02
C PRO A 185 8.70 -19.07 20.29
N GLU A 186 9.42 -17.95 20.30
CA GLU A 186 10.20 -17.49 21.47
C GLU A 186 9.41 -16.53 22.36
N SER A 187 8.25 -16.04 21.89
CA SER A 187 7.44 -15.04 22.58
C SER A 187 6.35 -15.68 23.43
N THR A 188 6.07 -15.09 24.60
CA THR A 188 4.94 -15.49 25.44
C THR A 188 3.62 -15.32 24.69
N LEU A 189 3.53 -14.25 23.89
CA LEU A 189 2.37 -13.94 23.08
C LEU A 189 2.08 -15.03 22.04
N GLY A 190 3.12 -15.64 21.45
CA GLY A 190 2.99 -16.76 20.53
C GLY A 190 2.36 -18.00 21.15
N HIS A 191 2.58 -18.24 22.45
CA HIS A 191 2.08 -19.44 23.15
C HIS A 191 0.71 -19.23 23.83
N THR A 192 0.44 -18.05 24.35
CA THR A 192 -0.74 -17.78 25.20
C THR A 192 -1.69 -16.77 24.60
N GLY A 193 -1.33 -16.13 23.47
CA GLY A 193 -2.12 -15.10 22.83
C GLY A 193 -3.39 -15.64 22.18
N GLN A 194 -4.41 -14.80 22.21
CA GLN A 194 -5.65 -14.99 21.43
C GLN A 194 -5.71 -13.92 20.36
N PHE A 195 -5.57 -14.36 19.12
CA PHE A 195 -5.49 -13.47 17.96
C PHE A 195 -6.81 -13.43 17.20
N TYR A 196 -7.25 -12.25 16.85
CA TYR A 196 -8.46 -11.98 16.09
C TYR A 196 -8.10 -11.18 14.86
N LEU A 197 -8.20 -11.78 13.69
CA LEU A 197 -7.87 -11.17 12.39
C LEU A 197 -9.17 -10.69 11.73
N ASP A 198 -9.31 -9.38 11.55
CA ASP A 198 -10.51 -8.79 10.93
C ASP A 198 -10.12 -7.75 9.87
N GLY A 199 -10.96 -7.63 8.84
CA GLY A 199 -10.78 -6.65 7.77
C GLY A 199 -9.84 -7.09 6.63
N PHE A 200 -9.38 -8.33 6.63
CA PHE A 200 -8.58 -8.90 5.55
C PHE A 200 -9.44 -9.68 4.55
N THR A 201 -9.08 -9.61 3.26
CA THR A 201 -9.68 -10.42 2.20
C THR A 201 -8.75 -11.56 1.79
N ASP A 202 -7.47 -11.27 1.78
CA ASP A 202 -6.35 -12.17 1.47
C ASP A 202 -5.14 -11.84 2.35
N TYR A 203 -4.14 -12.68 2.26
CA TYR A 203 -2.88 -12.53 2.99
C TYR A 203 -1.71 -12.75 2.05
N THR A 204 -0.66 -11.98 2.22
CA THR A 204 0.64 -12.24 1.60
C THR A 204 1.24 -13.55 2.14
N ARG A 205 2.21 -14.10 1.42
CA ARG A 205 2.91 -15.31 1.91
C ARG A 205 3.62 -15.10 3.23
N GLN A 206 4.16 -13.90 3.46
CA GLN A 206 4.78 -13.55 4.75
C GLN A 206 3.73 -13.49 5.87
N GLU A 207 2.56 -12.89 5.64
CA GLU A 207 1.47 -12.87 6.63
C GLU A 207 0.96 -14.27 6.93
N LEU A 208 0.82 -15.14 5.92
CA LEU A 208 0.48 -16.55 6.11
C LEU A 208 1.56 -17.30 6.91
N ALA A 209 2.84 -16.97 6.71
CA ALA A 209 3.93 -17.53 7.52
C ALA A 209 3.82 -17.13 8.99
N VAL A 210 3.42 -15.87 9.26
CA VAL A 210 3.15 -15.40 10.62
C VAL A 210 1.96 -16.15 11.24
N VAL A 211 0.85 -16.31 10.51
CA VAL A 211 -0.31 -17.08 10.99
C VAL A 211 0.08 -18.53 11.26
N ARG A 212 0.85 -19.17 10.39
CA ARG A 212 1.39 -20.52 10.59
C ARG A 212 2.24 -20.60 11.86
N ALA A 213 3.11 -19.64 12.09
CA ALA A 213 3.96 -19.59 13.28
C ALA A 213 3.13 -19.47 14.57
N LEU A 214 2.08 -18.64 14.56
CA LEU A 214 1.14 -18.50 15.70
C LEU A 214 0.43 -19.82 15.98
N LEU A 215 -0.12 -20.48 14.97
CA LEU A 215 -0.80 -21.76 15.12
C LEU A 215 0.16 -22.85 15.64
N THR A 216 1.37 -22.91 15.11
CA THR A 216 2.40 -23.89 15.51
C THR A 216 2.89 -23.65 16.94
N ALA A 217 2.99 -22.40 17.37
CA ALA A 217 3.39 -22.04 18.74
C ALA A 217 2.29 -22.33 19.77
N GLY A 218 1.04 -22.55 19.34
CA GLY A 218 -0.08 -22.92 20.21
C GLY A 218 -1.09 -21.80 20.47
N ALA A 219 -0.95 -20.64 19.82
CA ALA A 219 -1.91 -19.56 19.94
C ALA A 219 -3.29 -19.95 19.39
N ASP A 220 -4.32 -19.31 19.93
CA ASP A 220 -5.67 -19.37 19.37
C ASP A 220 -5.85 -18.26 18.35
N VAL A 221 -6.21 -18.63 17.12
CA VAL A 221 -6.36 -17.68 16.01
C VAL A 221 -7.79 -17.73 15.46
N THR A 222 -8.48 -16.61 15.54
CA THR A 222 -9.82 -16.40 14.94
C THR A 222 -9.65 -15.51 13.70
N VAL A 223 -10.10 -15.98 12.54
CA VAL A 223 -10.05 -15.22 11.29
C VAL A 223 -11.46 -14.92 10.80
N CYS A 224 -11.75 -13.63 10.57
CA CYS A 224 -13.01 -13.17 9.99
C CYS A 224 -12.85 -12.96 8.48
N LEU A 225 -13.68 -13.63 7.67
CA LEU A 225 -13.70 -13.45 6.22
C LEU A 225 -15.07 -13.04 5.71
N THR A 226 -15.10 -12.10 4.79
CA THR A 226 -16.34 -11.72 4.10
C THR A 226 -16.49 -12.57 2.85
N LEU A 227 -17.39 -13.52 2.93
CA LEU A 227 -17.78 -14.40 1.82
C LEU A 227 -19.17 -15.00 2.06
N ASP A 228 -19.79 -15.46 1.00
CA ASP A 228 -21.14 -16.03 0.99
C ASP A 228 -21.15 -17.50 1.41
N ALA A 229 -20.25 -18.30 0.88
CA ALA A 229 -20.11 -19.72 1.14
C ALA A 229 -18.67 -20.18 0.96
N LEU A 230 -18.28 -21.26 1.63
CA LEU A 230 -16.94 -21.87 1.51
C LEU A 230 -16.77 -22.64 0.19
N THR A 231 -17.86 -23.16 -0.36
CA THR A 231 -17.95 -23.86 -1.64
C THR A 231 -19.11 -23.28 -2.45
N ASP A 232 -19.05 -23.39 -3.76
CA ASP A 232 -20.16 -23.10 -4.69
C ASP A 232 -20.82 -21.71 -4.54
N GLY A 233 -20.07 -20.71 -4.09
CA GLY A 233 -20.54 -19.33 -3.92
C GLY A 233 -20.24 -18.43 -5.13
N ASN A 234 -20.62 -17.16 -5.01
CA ASN A 234 -20.43 -16.15 -6.04
C ASN A 234 -18.93 -15.90 -6.32
N GLU A 235 -18.57 -15.73 -7.61
CA GLU A 235 -17.18 -15.53 -8.06
C GLU A 235 -16.51 -14.30 -7.44
N ILE A 236 -17.26 -13.26 -7.08
CA ILE A 236 -16.70 -12.07 -6.43
C ILE A 236 -15.99 -12.38 -5.10
N PHE A 237 -16.36 -13.46 -4.44
CA PHE A 237 -15.74 -13.95 -3.22
C PHE A 237 -14.63 -14.98 -3.47
N GLY A 238 -14.22 -15.18 -4.73
CA GLY A 238 -13.21 -16.17 -5.11
C GLY A 238 -11.91 -16.05 -4.33
N THR A 239 -11.39 -14.82 -4.15
CA THR A 239 -10.19 -14.54 -3.37
C THR A 239 -10.37 -14.92 -1.89
N ALA A 240 -11.44 -14.46 -1.24
CA ALA A 240 -11.69 -14.76 0.17
C ALA A 240 -11.94 -16.27 0.39
N ARG A 241 -12.58 -16.94 -0.57
CA ARG A 241 -12.80 -18.39 -0.54
C ARG A 241 -11.50 -19.17 -0.72
N HIS A 242 -10.59 -18.69 -1.58
CA HIS A 242 -9.25 -19.25 -1.69
C HIS A 242 -8.48 -19.08 -0.39
N THR A 243 -8.53 -17.90 0.21
CA THR A 243 -7.93 -17.60 1.53
C THR A 243 -8.45 -18.54 2.61
N ALA A 244 -9.78 -18.75 2.69
CA ALA A 244 -10.38 -19.69 3.63
C ALA A 244 -9.80 -21.10 3.46
N ARG A 245 -9.70 -21.60 2.22
CA ARG A 245 -9.12 -22.92 1.92
C ARG A 245 -7.66 -22.98 2.35
N VAL A 246 -6.84 -22.00 2.01
CA VAL A 246 -5.41 -21.96 2.40
C VAL A 246 -5.24 -21.99 3.92
N LEU A 247 -6.09 -21.28 4.67
CA LEU A 247 -6.05 -21.30 6.14
C LEU A 247 -6.46 -22.64 6.72
N LEU A 248 -7.47 -23.30 6.15
CA LEU A 248 -7.92 -24.62 6.59
C LEU A 248 -6.86 -25.68 6.30
N ASP A 249 -6.31 -25.71 5.09
CA ASP A 249 -5.21 -26.62 4.71
C ASP A 249 -3.98 -26.38 5.61
N MET A 250 -3.67 -25.13 5.92
CA MET A 250 -2.57 -24.76 6.82
C MET A 250 -2.80 -25.30 8.24
N ALA A 251 -4.03 -25.23 8.75
CA ALA A 251 -4.36 -25.75 10.09
C ALA A 251 -4.23 -27.26 10.15
N ASP A 252 -4.64 -27.97 9.09
CA ASP A 252 -4.46 -29.42 8.95
C ASP A 252 -2.96 -29.78 8.91
N ASP A 253 -2.16 -29.08 8.11
CA ASP A 253 -0.70 -29.24 8.05
C ASP A 253 -0.02 -29.05 9.41
N CYS A 254 -0.52 -28.09 10.22
CA CYS A 254 -0.02 -27.84 11.57
C CYS A 254 -0.56 -28.81 12.62
N GLY A 255 -1.49 -29.68 12.27
CA GLY A 255 -2.14 -30.60 13.20
C GLY A 255 -2.99 -29.91 14.27
N VAL A 256 -3.51 -28.71 14.02
CA VAL A 256 -4.33 -27.95 14.98
C VAL A 256 -5.82 -28.13 14.72
N GLN A 257 -6.60 -28.11 15.80
CA GLN A 257 -8.06 -28.19 15.69
C GLN A 257 -8.62 -26.95 15.00
N THR A 258 -9.62 -27.18 14.15
CA THR A 258 -10.30 -26.12 13.40
C THR A 258 -11.80 -26.10 13.75
N THR A 259 -12.34 -24.90 13.90
CA THR A 259 -13.77 -24.65 13.98
C THR A 259 -14.20 -23.69 12.88
N VAL A 260 -15.32 -23.97 12.27
CA VAL A 260 -15.88 -23.12 11.21
C VAL A 260 -17.26 -22.65 11.63
N GLU A 261 -17.45 -21.34 11.68
CA GLU A 261 -18.72 -20.73 12.10
C GLU A 261 -19.23 -19.78 11.01
N ALA A 262 -20.43 -20.04 10.52
CA ALA A 262 -21.09 -19.16 9.57
C ALA A 262 -21.89 -18.10 10.33
N CYS A 263 -21.66 -16.83 10.02
CA CYS A 263 -22.50 -15.73 10.45
C CYS A 263 -23.58 -15.48 9.38
N PRO A 264 -24.82 -15.93 9.59
CA PRO A 264 -25.86 -15.72 8.61
C PRO A 264 -26.13 -14.22 8.42
N ALA A 265 -26.60 -13.88 7.25
CA ALA A 265 -27.07 -12.54 6.97
C ALA A 265 -28.10 -12.09 8.01
N ARG A 266 -27.93 -10.91 8.59
CA ARG A 266 -28.98 -10.31 9.40
C ARG A 266 -30.22 -10.14 8.53
N ALA A 267 -31.35 -10.67 8.99
CA ALA A 267 -32.61 -10.57 8.27
C ALA A 267 -33.09 -9.11 8.30
N ALA A 268 -32.80 -8.38 7.24
CA ALA A 268 -33.42 -7.10 6.96
C ALA A 268 -33.61 -7.02 5.46
N ASP A 269 -34.84 -6.99 5.02
CA ASP A 269 -35.20 -6.63 3.64
C ASP A 269 -34.90 -5.14 3.44
N THR A 270 -33.66 -4.82 3.14
CA THR A 270 -33.24 -3.46 2.82
C THR A 270 -32.72 -3.42 1.39
N PRO A 271 -32.88 -2.28 0.68
CA PRO A 271 -32.39 -2.13 -0.69
C PRO A 271 -30.91 -2.52 -0.83
N LEU A 272 -30.06 -2.13 0.14
CA LEU A 272 -28.66 -2.45 0.16
C LEU A 272 -28.39 -3.95 0.28
N ARG A 273 -29.22 -4.67 1.02
CA ARG A 273 -29.12 -6.12 1.17
C ARG A 273 -29.46 -6.85 -0.12
N VAL A 274 -30.54 -6.42 -0.78
CA VAL A 274 -30.92 -6.96 -2.09
C VAL A 274 -29.82 -6.66 -3.12
N LEU A 275 -29.29 -5.45 -3.12
CA LEU A 275 -28.17 -5.08 -4.00
C LEU A 275 -26.96 -5.99 -3.76
N GLU A 276 -26.55 -6.21 -2.52
CA GLU A 276 -25.40 -7.07 -2.17
C GLU A 276 -25.60 -8.50 -2.67
N GLN A 277 -26.80 -9.06 -2.53
CA GLN A 277 -27.10 -10.43 -2.93
C GLN A 277 -27.26 -10.58 -4.45
N GLN A 278 -27.77 -9.56 -5.15
CA GLN A 278 -28.22 -9.69 -6.53
C GLN A 278 -27.29 -9.03 -7.56
N LEU A 279 -26.44 -8.07 -7.17
CA LEU A 279 -25.65 -7.27 -8.10
C LEU A 279 -24.81 -8.12 -9.08
N PHE A 280 -24.30 -9.27 -8.64
CA PHE A 280 -23.46 -10.17 -9.43
C PHE A 280 -24.08 -11.56 -9.63
N SER A 281 -25.38 -11.72 -9.37
CA SER A 281 -26.04 -13.04 -9.48
C SER A 281 -26.60 -13.32 -10.87
N TYR A 282 -26.55 -12.34 -11.79
CA TYR A 282 -27.16 -12.41 -13.12
C TYR A 282 -28.66 -12.74 -13.11
N THR A 283 -29.33 -12.54 -11.97
CA THR A 283 -30.77 -12.70 -11.84
C THR A 283 -31.47 -11.34 -11.94
N SER A 284 -32.71 -11.33 -12.39
CA SER A 284 -33.57 -10.13 -12.46
C SER A 284 -34.40 -10.02 -11.18
N ALA A 285 -33.77 -9.68 -10.05
CA ALA A 285 -34.53 -9.35 -8.85
C ALA A 285 -34.98 -7.89 -8.92
N HIS A 286 -36.23 -7.64 -8.54
CA HIS A 286 -36.77 -6.31 -8.39
C HIS A 286 -37.06 -6.03 -6.92
N PHE A 287 -36.67 -4.85 -6.46
CA PHE A 287 -36.95 -4.39 -5.10
C PHE A 287 -37.39 -2.92 -5.14
N ASP A 288 -38.52 -2.64 -4.54
CA ASP A 288 -39.02 -1.27 -4.42
C ASP A 288 -38.21 -0.50 -3.35
N ASP A 289 -37.60 0.60 -3.75
CA ASP A 289 -36.87 1.50 -2.86
C ASP A 289 -37.58 2.87 -2.72
N PRO A 290 -38.68 2.94 -1.99
CA PRO A 290 -39.47 4.17 -1.83
C PRO A 290 -38.70 5.27 -1.07
N ALA A 291 -37.67 4.91 -0.33
CA ALA A 291 -36.82 5.86 0.38
C ALA A 291 -35.67 6.41 -0.47
N HIS A 292 -35.55 5.97 -1.73
CA HIS A 292 -34.45 6.34 -2.61
C HIS A 292 -33.07 6.18 -1.95
N THR A 293 -32.87 5.06 -1.26
CA THR A 293 -31.64 4.71 -0.56
C THR A 293 -30.47 4.51 -1.55
N ILE A 294 -30.79 3.97 -2.73
CA ILE A 294 -29.84 3.73 -3.81
C ILE A 294 -30.19 4.65 -4.98
N SER A 295 -29.19 5.38 -5.48
CA SER A 295 -29.35 6.18 -6.70
C SER A 295 -28.17 5.90 -7.65
N VAL A 296 -28.49 5.81 -8.94
CA VAL A 296 -27.51 5.66 -10.01
C VAL A 296 -27.54 6.90 -10.89
N ARG A 297 -26.38 7.44 -11.19
CA ARG A 297 -26.26 8.62 -12.05
C ARG A 297 -25.13 8.43 -13.05
N THR A 298 -25.32 8.90 -14.25
CA THR A 298 -24.28 9.09 -15.26
C THR A 298 -23.92 10.57 -15.34
N ALA A 299 -22.67 10.88 -15.55
CA ALA A 299 -22.14 12.22 -15.74
C ALA A 299 -21.47 12.31 -17.11
N ASP A 300 -21.38 13.52 -17.67
CA ASP A 300 -20.81 13.75 -19.00
C ASP A 300 -19.29 13.59 -19.01
N ASP A 301 -18.66 13.94 -17.89
CA ASP A 301 -17.22 13.81 -17.67
C ASP A 301 -16.89 13.59 -16.19
N LEU A 302 -15.61 13.30 -15.93
CA LEU A 302 -15.06 13.05 -14.60
C LEU A 302 -15.22 14.27 -13.66
N THR A 303 -15.16 15.49 -14.18
CA THR A 303 -15.32 16.71 -13.37
C THR A 303 -16.78 16.85 -12.93
N ALA A 304 -17.73 16.60 -13.82
CA ALA A 304 -19.16 16.62 -13.50
C ALA A 304 -19.53 15.52 -12.49
N GLU A 305 -18.92 14.33 -12.60
CA GLU A 305 -19.07 13.26 -11.63
C GLU A 305 -18.57 13.66 -10.23
N CYS A 306 -17.37 14.24 -10.15
CA CYS A 306 -16.81 14.76 -8.90
C CYS A 306 -17.63 15.91 -8.31
N ALA A 307 -18.14 16.80 -9.15
CA ALA A 307 -19.02 17.91 -8.73
C ALA A 307 -20.33 17.37 -8.13
N TRP A 308 -20.93 16.37 -8.78
CA TRP A 308 -22.11 15.71 -8.24
C TRP A 308 -21.82 15.04 -6.90
N ALA A 309 -20.73 14.28 -6.78
CA ALA A 309 -20.36 13.61 -5.54
C ALA A 309 -20.15 14.60 -4.38
N ALA A 310 -19.43 15.72 -4.63
CA ALA A 310 -19.21 16.76 -3.64
C ALA A 310 -20.50 17.47 -3.23
N SER A 311 -21.36 17.83 -4.20
CA SER A 311 -22.65 18.45 -3.92
C SER A 311 -23.58 17.52 -3.13
N ARG A 312 -23.56 16.22 -3.45
CA ARG A 312 -24.35 15.22 -2.73
C ARG A 312 -23.86 15.04 -1.28
N ALA A 313 -22.56 15.02 -1.06
CA ALA A 313 -21.98 14.98 0.29
C ALA A 313 -22.45 16.21 1.11
N LEU A 314 -22.41 17.40 0.51
CA LEU A 314 -22.91 18.61 1.16
C LEU A 314 -24.41 18.52 1.51
N GLN A 315 -25.25 18.03 0.60
CA GLN A 315 -26.68 17.82 0.86
C GLN A 315 -26.93 16.84 2.01
N LEU A 316 -26.16 15.74 2.08
CA LEU A 316 -26.27 14.78 3.17
C LEU A 316 -25.93 15.39 4.51
N VAL A 317 -24.91 16.24 4.57
CA VAL A 317 -24.56 16.94 5.82
C VAL A 317 -25.60 17.98 6.20
N GLN A 318 -26.16 18.71 5.24
CA GLN A 318 -27.28 19.60 5.48
C GLN A 318 -28.54 18.88 5.99
N SER A 319 -28.69 17.59 5.64
CA SER A 319 -29.79 16.75 6.17
C SER A 319 -29.46 16.05 7.49
N GLY A 320 -28.28 16.33 8.09
CA GLY A 320 -27.90 15.85 9.42
C GLY A 320 -26.82 14.77 9.47
N CYS A 321 -26.28 14.31 8.34
CA CYS A 321 -25.12 13.41 8.33
C CYS A 321 -23.86 14.15 8.80
N ARG A 322 -22.92 13.41 9.39
CA ARG A 322 -21.60 13.98 9.73
C ARG A 322 -20.63 13.72 8.58
N TRP A 323 -19.70 14.62 8.33
CA TRP A 323 -18.66 14.45 7.30
C TRP A 323 -17.95 13.10 7.40
N ARG A 324 -17.62 12.66 8.61
CA ARG A 324 -16.93 11.40 8.86
C ARG A 324 -17.75 10.14 8.54
N ASP A 325 -19.04 10.27 8.34
CA ASP A 325 -19.93 9.14 8.02
C ASP A 325 -20.15 9.02 6.49
N ILE A 326 -19.49 9.86 5.70
CA ILE A 326 -19.57 9.88 4.23
C ILE A 326 -18.24 9.41 3.65
N ALA A 327 -18.29 8.44 2.76
CA ALA A 327 -17.14 7.95 2.02
C ALA A 327 -17.38 8.04 0.51
N ILE A 328 -16.34 8.44 -0.22
CA ILE A 328 -16.30 8.41 -1.69
C ILE A 328 -15.26 7.36 -2.09
N ALA A 329 -15.67 6.35 -2.84
CA ALA A 329 -14.81 5.28 -3.30
C ALA A 329 -14.69 5.30 -4.82
N ALA A 330 -13.47 5.19 -5.34
CA ALA A 330 -13.19 5.09 -6.77
C ALA A 330 -12.15 3.99 -7.04
N ARG A 331 -12.29 3.27 -8.15
CA ARG A 331 -11.36 2.21 -8.52
C ARG A 331 -10.00 2.75 -8.99
N GLY A 332 -10.00 3.77 -9.85
CA GLY A 332 -8.81 4.48 -10.32
C GLY A 332 -8.63 5.80 -9.58
N PHE A 333 -8.34 5.75 -8.29
CA PHE A 333 -8.39 6.93 -7.43
C PHE A 333 -7.40 8.04 -7.83
N SER A 334 -6.27 7.70 -8.43
CA SER A 334 -5.29 8.67 -8.94
C SER A 334 -5.89 9.62 -9.99
N ASP A 335 -6.77 9.10 -10.83
CA ASP A 335 -7.39 9.87 -11.92
C ASP A 335 -8.45 10.84 -11.37
N TYR A 336 -9.19 10.39 -10.35
CA TYR A 336 -10.24 11.18 -9.70
C TYR A 336 -9.71 12.24 -8.75
N ALA A 337 -8.57 12.01 -8.10
CA ALA A 337 -8.11 12.83 -6.99
C ALA A 337 -7.99 14.33 -7.33
N PRO A 338 -7.38 14.77 -8.46
CA PRO A 338 -7.25 16.19 -8.75
C PRO A 338 -8.61 16.89 -9.01
N ALA A 339 -9.54 16.19 -9.67
CA ALA A 339 -10.87 16.72 -9.93
C ALA A 339 -11.71 16.77 -8.64
N LEU A 340 -11.63 15.73 -7.81
CA LEU A 340 -12.33 15.65 -6.55
C LEU A 340 -11.83 16.70 -5.54
N GLU A 341 -10.51 16.93 -5.44
CA GLU A 341 -9.92 18.01 -4.63
C GLU A 341 -10.49 19.38 -5.03
N ARG A 342 -10.51 19.70 -6.34
CA ARG A 342 -11.05 20.96 -6.83
C ARG A 342 -12.53 21.13 -6.54
N MET A 343 -13.33 20.09 -6.78
CA MET A 343 -14.77 20.16 -6.60
C MET A 343 -15.15 20.22 -5.12
N CYS A 344 -14.48 19.44 -4.26
CA CYS A 344 -14.66 19.53 -2.83
C CYS A 344 -14.28 20.91 -2.28
N ALA A 345 -13.17 21.51 -2.74
CA ALA A 345 -12.77 22.86 -2.38
C ALA A 345 -13.82 23.91 -2.85
N TYR A 346 -14.32 23.76 -4.08
CA TYR A 346 -15.35 24.65 -4.64
C TYR A 346 -16.65 24.62 -3.82
N TYR A 347 -17.09 23.44 -3.39
CA TYR A 347 -18.31 23.28 -2.57
C TYR A 347 -18.08 23.45 -1.06
N GLY A 348 -16.84 23.72 -0.61
CA GLY A 348 -16.51 23.81 0.82
C GLY A 348 -16.62 22.49 1.58
N VAL A 349 -16.44 21.37 0.89
CA VAL A 349 -16.48 20.02 1.46
C VAL A 349 -15.10 19.64 2.01
N PRO A 350 -14.94 19.39 3.33
CA PRO A 350 -13.68 18.91 3.88
C PRO A 350 -13.38 17.50 3.35
N LEU A 351 -12.20 17.32 2.77
CA LEU A 351 -11.79 16.08 2.12
C LEU A 351 -10.54 15.52 2.78
N TYR A 352 -10.55 14.22 3.08
CA TYR A 352 -9.39 13.46 3.51
C TYR A 352 -9.09 12.35 2.50
N PHE A 353 -7.86 12.31 2.01
CA PHE A 353 -7.38 11.25 1.14
C PHE A 353 -6.54 10.24 1.94
N ALA A 354 -6.94 8.97 1.89
CA ALA A 354 -6.13 7.86 2.42
C ALA A 354 -5.02 7.47 1.42
N ARG A 355 -4.13 8.42 1.08
CA ARG A 355 -3.00 8.19 0.15
C ARG A 355 -1.73 8.88 0.62
N ARG A 356 -0.59 8.32 0.22
CA ARG A 356 0.70 9.01 0.34
C ARG A 356 0.84 10.01 -0.80
N THR A 357 1.33 11.21 -0.52
CA THR A 357 1.65 12.22 -1.53
C THR A 357 3.11 12.06 -1.94
N ASP A 358 3.37 12.06 -3.25
CA ASP A 358 4.72 12.08 -3.75
C ASP A 358 5.37 13.44 -3.47
N LEU A 359 6.41 13.43 -2.62
CA LEU A 359 7.14 14.63 -2.25
C LEU A 359 7.97 15.19 -3.42
N LEU A 360 8.36 14.36 -4.39
CA LEU A 360 9.15 14.78 -5.54
C LEU A 360 8.41 15.79 -6.44
N GLN A 361 7.07 15.81 -6.37
CA GLN A 361 6.24 16.77 -7.08
C GLN A 361 6.06 18.12 -6.33
N LYS A 362 6.55 18.23 -5.09
CA LYS A 362 6.47 19.48 -4.35
C LYS A 362 7.50 20.48 -4.89
N PRO A 363 7.13 21.76 -5.13
CA PRO A 363 8.01 22.76 -5.77
C PRO A 363 9.38 22.87 -5.12
N LEU A 364 9.46 22.85 -3.79
CA LEU A 364 10.75 22.92 -3.07
C LEU A 364 11.63 21.70 -3.36
N VAL A 365 11.07 20.50 -3.38
CA VAL A 365 11.84 19.28 -3.66
C VAL A 365 12.24 19.23 -5.13
N ALA A 366 11.34 19.65 -6.03
CA ALA A 366 11.63 19.79 -7.45
C ALA A 366 12.79 20.79 -7.71
N LEU A 367 12.79 21.92 -7.00
CA LEU A 367 13.88 22.91 -7.06
C LEU A 367 15.24 22.30 -6.68
N ILE A 368 15.28 21.61 -5.52
CA ILE A 368 16.51 20.98 -5.02
C ILE A 368 17.01 19.94 -6.01
N ARG A 369 16.12 19.07 -6.50
CA ARG A 369 16.46 18.04 -7.49
C ARG A 369 17.00 18.66 -8.77
N ALA A 370 16.29 19.62 -9.36
CA ALA A 370 16.69 20.27 -10.58
C ALA A 370 18.04 21.00 -10.42
N ALA A 371 18.32 21.59 -9.24
CA ALA A 371 19.64 22.19 -8.96
C ALA A 371 20.78 21.17 -9.01
N TYR A 372 20.57 19.93 -8.49
CA TYR A 372 21.53 18.85 -8.63
C TYR A 372 21.65 18.36 -10.08
N ASP A 373 20.53 18.21 -10.78
CA ASP A 373 20.50 17.75 -12.17
C ASP A 373 21.23 18.74 -13.08
N ILE A 374 21.07 20.05 -12.90
CA ILE A 374 21.81 21.10 -13.61
C ILE A 374 23.35 20.91 -13.48
N VAL A 375 23.82 20.69 -12.25
CA VAL A 375 25.27 20.58 -11.99
C VAL A 375 25.83 19.26 -12.51
N THR A 376 25.13 18.16 -12.31
CA THR A 376 25.55 16.81 -12.72
C THR A 376 25.31 16.54 -14.19
N GLY A 377 24.27 17.12 -14.78
CA GLY A 377 23.89 17.02 -16.20
C GLY A 377 24.64 18.00 -17.12
N GLY A 378 25.51 18.85 -16.56
CA GLY A 378 26.32 19.76 -17.35
C GLY A 378 25.57 20.98 -17.92
N TRP A 379 24.59 21.48 -17.20
CA TRP A 379 23.77 22.64 -17.56
C TRP A 379 22.92 22.41 -18.81
N ASP A 380 22.25 21.29 -18.89
CA ASP A 380 21.25 21.04 -19.92
C ASP A 380 20.09 22.04 -19.82
N ALA A 381 19.55 22.45 -20.96
CA ALA A 381 18.49 23.46 -21.01
C ALA A 381 17.18 22.94 -20.34
N GLU A 382 16.90 21.65 -20.44
CA GLU A 382 15.74 21.02 -19.83
C GLU A 382 15.81 21.06 -18.30
N ASP A 383 16.99 20.75 -17.72
CA ASP A 383 17.21 20.79 -16.27
C ASP A 383 17.11 22.22 -15.72
N VAL A 384 17.68 23.22 -16.45
CA VAL A 384 17.57 24.61 -16.06
C VAL A 384 16.12 25.11 -16.16
N SER A 385 15.40 24.75 -17.21
CA SER A 385 13.96 25.07 -17.33
C SER A 385 13.14 24.44 -16.21
N ALA A 386 13.41 23.18 -15.86
CA ALA A 386 12.76 22.51 -14.73
C ALA A 386 12.97 23.27 -13.41
N TYR A 387 14.18 23.79 -13.16
CA TYR A 387 14.50 24.62 -12.00
C TYR A 387 13.70 25.93 -11.99
N LEU A 388 13.67 26.64 -13.11
CA LEU A 388 12.98 27.94 -13.24
C LEU A 388 11.46 27.80 -13.10
N ARG A 389 10.87 26.75 -13.67
CA ARG A 389 9.42 26.47 -13.61
C ARG A 389 8.90 26.12 -12.22
N THR A 390 9.77 25.90 -11.24
CA THR A 390 9.31 25.66 -9.84
C THR A 390 8.60 26.87 -9.22
N GLY A 391 8.76 28.09 -9.81
CA GLY A 391 8.23 29.34 -9.26
C GLY A 391 9.00 29.84 -8.01
N LEU A 392 10.09 29.16 -7.62
CA LEU A 392 10.91 29.50 -6.45
C LEU A 392 12.27 30.13 -6.84
N ALA A 393 12.55 30.24 -8.12
CA ALA A 393 13.80 30.80 -8.65
C ALA A 393 13.83 32.35 -8.70
N GLY A 394 12.75 33.01 -8.27
CA GLY A 394 12.67 34.48 -8.21
C GLY A 394 12.29 35.15 -9.54
N LEU A 395 11.88 34.38 -10.55
CA LEU A 395 11.32 34.87 -11.81
C LEU A 395 9.81 34.70 -11.81
N THR A 396 9.13 35.63 -12.52
CA THR A 396 7.69 35.46 -12.81
C THR A 396 7.47 34.38 -13.89
N PRO A 397 6.27 33.83 -14.02
CA PRO A 397 5.96 32.90 -15.11
C PRO A 397 6.24 33.50 -16.50
N GLU A 398 5.91 34.76 -16.73
CA GLU A 398 6.14 35.47 -18.01
C GLU A 398 7.64 35.65 -18.31
N GLU A 399 8.44 35.96 -17.30
CA GLU A 399 9.90 36.02 -17.44
C GLU A 399 10.48 34.65 -17.73
N THR A 400 9.99 33.59 -17.08
CA THR A 400 10.42 32.21 -17.32
C THR A 400 10.08 31.78 -18.74
N ASP A 401 8.87 32.02 -19.22
CA ASP A 401 8.44 31.70 -20.58
C ASP A 401 9.26 32.43 -21.63
N THR A 402 9.55 33.72 -21.39
CA THR A 402 10.38 34.53 -22.26
C THR A 402 11.80 33.96 -22.35
N LEU A 403 12.39 33.62 -21.21
CA LEU A 403 13.72 33.03 -21.14
C LEU A 403 13.80 31.68 -21.82
N GLU A 404 12.82 30.82 -21.60
CA GLU A 404 12.76 29.50 -22.24
C GLU A 404 12.64 29.60 -23.76
N ASN A 405 11.76 30.46 -24.25
CA ASN A 405 11.63 30.71 -25.70
C ASN A 405 12.96 31.18 -26.31
N TYR A 406 13.68 32.07 -25.64
CA TYR A 406 14.99 32.54 -26.09
C TYR A 406 16.02 31.41 -26.09
N VAL A 407 16.06 30.59 -25.03
CA VAL A 407 16.99 29.46 -24.90
C VAL A 407 16.72 28.40 -25.98
N LEU A 408 15.46 28.10 -26.25
CA LEU A 408 15.06 27.16 -27.31
C LEU A 408 15.44 27.71 -28.70
N LEU A 409 15.13 28.97 -28.98
CA LEU A 409 15.39 29.62 -30.24
C LEU A 409 16.88 29.59 -30.61
N TRP A 410 17.76 29.83 -29.64
CA TRP A 410 19.22 29.93 -29.83
C TRP A 410 19.95 28.65 -29.40
N SER A 411 19.22 27.58 -29.03
CA SER A 411 19.78 26.29 -28.59
C SER A 411 20.88 26.46 -27.50
N LEU A 412 20.64 27.33 -26.55
CA LEU A 412 21.58 27.61 -25.46
C LEU A 412 21.64 26.43 -24.47
N ARG A 413 22.88 25.98 -24.18
CA ARG A 413 23.13 24.84 -23.28
C ARG A 413 24.55 24.85 -22.73
N GLY A 414 24.80 24.10 -21.67
CA GLY A 414 26.14 23.90 -21.12
C GLY A 414 26.82 25.21 -20.70
N GLY A 415 28.04 25.43 -21.13
CA GLY A 415 28.82 26.62 -20.80
C GLY A 415 28.19 27.96 -21.17
N ALA A 416 27.16 27.99 -22.02
CA ALA A 416 26.44 29.23 -22.32
C ALA A 416 25.76 29.84 -21.09
N TRP A 417 25.36 28.99 -20.10
CA TRP A 417 24.73 29.42 -18.84
C TRP A 417 25.73 30.01 -17.82
N THR A 418 26.99 29.59 -17.88
CA THR A 418 27.99 29.92 -16.86
C THR A 418 29.04 30.93 -17.31
N ARG A 419 29.06 31.31 -18.59
CA ARG A 419 29.98 32.29 -19.11
C ARG A 419 29.62 33.70 -18.63
N PRO A 420 30.61 34.60 -18.40
CA PRO A 420 30.37 35.94 -17.91
C PRO A 420 29.80 36.89 -18.97
N GLU A 421 29.94 36.56 -20.27
CA GLU A 421 29.45 37.41 -21.35
C GLU A 421 27.96 37.30 -21.49
N PRO A 422 27.20 38.42 -21.59
CA PRO A 422 25.76 38.42 -21.79
C PRO A 422 25.41 37.85 -23.18
N TRP A 423 24.24 37.21 -23.24
CA TRP A 423 23.67 36.79 -24.52
C TRP A 423 23.24 38.04 -25.30
N ARG A 424 23.61 38.10 -26.60
CA ARG A 424 23.36 39.26 -27.47
C ARG A 424 22.56 38.91 -28.73
N GLN A 425 22.08 37.71 -28.84
CA GLN A 425 21.28 37.28 -29.97
C GLN A 425 19.92 38.01 -29.94
N HIS A 426 19.37 38.32 -31.12
CA HIS A 426 18.10 39.04 -31.22
C HIS A 426 16.95 38.12 -30.65
N PRO A 427 16.08 38.67 -29.79
CA PRO A 427 15.02 37.87 -29.12
C PRO A 427 14.04 37.23 -30.11
N ASP A 428 13.81 37.86 -31.27
CA ASP A 428 12.88 37.33 -32.30
C ASP A 428 13.55 36.42 -33.35
N GLY A 429 14.81 36.07 -33.15
CA GLY A 429 15.53 35.07 -33.99
C GLY A 429 16.33 35.65 -35.16
N TYR A 430 16.74 34.73 -36.04
CA TYR A 430 17.55 35.10 -37.23
C TYR A 430 16.76 35.94 -38.22
N GLY A 431 17.35 37.07 -38.63
CA GLY A 431 16.77 37.90 -39.67
C GLY A 431 15.69 38.88 -39.21
N ALA A 432 15.46 38.97 -37.91
CA ALA A 432 14.64 40.03 -37.35
C ALA A 432 15.30 41.41 -37.60
N PRO A 433 14.55 42.47 -37.99
CA PRO A 433 15.11 43.79 -38.17
C PRO A 433 15.62 44.35 -36.84
N ASP A 434 16.81 44.94 -36.85
CA ASP A 434 17.32 45.66 -35.67
C ASP A 434 16.30 46.71 -35.24
N THR A 435 15.68 46.51 -34.08
CA THR A 435 14.86 47.53 -33.44
C THR A 435 15.81 48.45 -32.67
N ASP A 436 15.94 49.70 -33.08
CA ASP A 436 16.66 50.77 -32.41
C ASP A 436 16.24 50.96 -30.93
#